data_3e5dfb658d5119fa500353a8d358b779
#
_entry.id   3e5dfb658d5119fa500353a8d358b779
#
_cell.length_a   1.000
_cell.length_b   1.000
_cell.length_c   1.000
_cell.angle_alpha   90.00
_cell.angle_beta   90.00
_cell.angle_gamma   90.00
#
_symmetry.space_group_name_H-M   'P 1'
#
loop_
_entity.id
_entity.type
_entity.pdbx_description
1 polymer ?
#
loop_
_entity_poly.entity_id
_entity_poly.type
_entity_poly.pdbx_seq_one_letter_code
_entity_poly.pdbx_strand_id
1 'polypeptide(L)'
;SALDVGPFTIYDGIYLVDTDRSILYMSGISANLFRSIGVIPEVRNQRLAALEEDDIGLVEQVFANGLCEELRRESPDGRIWVRIAVPLRLPSFRWRTALVTPPWAWSTHSTADSRAVNQVMVLMHNATEAVQKQRELNVKSAIIQEVHHRVKNNLQNIAAILRIQARRVQSDEARQHLNEAVNRVLSMSVIHEFLSQDEHRPINIKDVCKRIAGQVQQVSGNVDQTVAVQVTGPNIRLPASQATPVAMVINELLLNAVEHGLSDRAQGEIQIVLDDLGDAVRIIVGDNGGGLPPGFDPTQQTSSLGLHIVHTLVTDALKGTLSMHSVWPDNAADGSIAAPVGAQAVVTFPKRSLPAE
;
A
#
# COMPACT_ATOMS: atom_id res chain seq x y z
N SER A 1 6.45 16.69 -9.92
CA SER A 1 5.54 15.61 -10.30
C SER A 1 4.28 16.27 -10.84
N ALA A 2 4.02 16.11 -12.15
CA ALA A 2 2.79 16.56 -12.77
C ALA A 2 1.62 15.92 -12.01
N LEU A 3 0.74 16.75 -11.46
CA LEU A 3 -0.56 16.30 -11.00
C LEU A 3 -1.25 15.70 -12.23
N ASP A 4 -1.72 14.46 -12.09
CA ASP A 4 -2.57 13.83 -13.09
C ASP A 4 -3.87 14.66 -13.15
N VAL A 5 -3.86 15.67 -14.02
CA VAL A 5 -5.04 16.48 -14.30
C VAL A 5 -5.92 15.56 -15.12
N GLY A 6 -6.98 15.06 -14.50
CA GLY A 6 -7.94 14.18 -15.15
C GLY A 6 -8.44 14.73 -16.49
N PRO A 7 -9.16 13.96 -17.28
CA PRO A 7 -9.62 14.39 -18.60
C PRO A 7 -10.45 15.68 -18.47
N PHE A 8 -10.21 16.62 -19.39
CA PHE A 8 -10.97 17.88 -19.44
C PHE A 8 -12.46 17.60 -19.57
N THR A 9 -13.24 18.34 -18.78
CA THR A 9 -14.69 18.19 -18.68
C THR A 9 -15.42 19.42 -19.23
N ILE A 10 -16.72 19.31 -19.38
CA ILE A 10 -17.59 20.46 -19.73
C ILE A 10 -17.59 21.58 -18.67
N TYR A 11 -17.02 21.32 -17.49
CA TYR A 11 -16.91 22.28 -16.39
C TYR A 11 -15.58 23.03 -16.39
N ASP A 12 -14.71 22.77 -17.37
CA ASP A 12 -13.42 23.43 -17.48
C ASP A 12 -13.54 24.72 -18.28
N GLY A 13 -12.79 25.70 -17.84
CA GLY A 13 -12.75 26.99 -18.52
C GLY A 13 -11.63 27.00 -19.57
N ILE A 14 -11.82 27.78 -20.64
CA ILE A 14 -10.82 27.98 -21.69
C ILE A 14 -10.79 29.44 -22.08
N TYR A 15 -9.59 29.99 -22.27
CA TYR A 15 -9.39 31.22 -23.00
C TYR A 15 -8.19 31.15 -23.94
N LEU A 16 -8.18 31.99 -24.98
CA LEU A 16 -7.20 32.00 -26.05
C LEU A 16 -6.64 33.41 -26.22
N VAL A 17 -5.30 33.49 -26.24
CA VAL A 17 -4.56 34.76 -26.36
C VAL A 17 -3.69 34.72 -27.60
N ASP A 18 -3.67 35.84 -28.39
CA ASP A 18 -2.81 35.99 -29.57
C ASP A 18 -1.45 36.63 -29.24
N THR A 19 -0.62 36.80 -30.28
CA THR A 19 0.69 37.47 -30.19
C THR A 19 0.61 38.94 -29.75
N ASP A 20 -0.50 39.63 -30.01
CA ASP A 20 -0.73 41.01 -29.61
C ASP A 20 -1.25 41.11 -28.18
N ARG A 21 -1.29 39.98 -27.46
CA ARG A 21 -1.83 39.88 -26.10
C ARG A 21 -3.32 40.21 -26.02
N SER A 22 -4.05 39.99 -27.11
CA SER A 22 -5.51 40.14 -27.16
C SER A 22 -6.18 38.80 -26.85
N ILE A 23 -7.25 38.82 -26.06
CA ILE A 23 -8.05 37.65 -25.76
C ILE A 23 -9.01 37.40 -26.92
N LEU A 24 -8.70 36.38 -27.73
CA LEU A 24 -9.50 36.03 -28.91
C LEU A 24 -10.80 35.31 -28.53
N TYR A 25 -10.75 34.51 -27.50
CA TYR A 25 -11.87 33.72 -27.03
C TYR A 25 -11.79 33.49 -25.53
N MET A 26 -12.93 33.46 -24.89
CA MET A 26 -13.08 33.04 -23.49
C MET A 26 -14.40 32.29 -23.32
N SER A 27 -14.35 31.12 -22.71
CA SER A 27 -15.55 30.35 -22.36
C SER A 27 -16.34 31.03 -21.25
N GLY A 28 -17.64 30.71 -21.16
CA GLY A 28 -18.51 31.23 -20.08
C GLY A 28 -18.00 30.86 -18.67
N ILE A 29 -17.36 29.69 -18.53
CA ILE A 29 -16.80 29.23 -17.25
C ILE A 29 -15.61 30.10 -16.84
N SER A 30 -14.67 30.37 -17.74
CA SER A 30 -13.56 31.29 -17.48
C SER A 30 -14.05 32.70 -17.18
N ALA A 31 -15.00 33.20 -17.96
CA ALA A 31 -15.60 34.55 -17.73
C ALA A 31 -16.28 34.62 -16.36
N ASN A 32 -17.02 33.61 -15.94
CA ASN A 32 -17.65 33.58 -14.62
C ASN A 32 -16.62 33.51 -13.48
N LEU A 33 -15.53 32.76 -13.66
CA LEU A 33 -14.45 32.74 -12.68
C LEU A 33 -13.84 34.13 -12.52
N PHE A 34 -13.43 34.79 -13.61
CA PHE A 34 -12.83 36.11 -13.55
C PHE A 34 -13.79 37.17 -12.96
N ARG A 35 -15.10 37.03 -13.18
CA ARG A 35 -16.10 37.88 -12.49
C ARG A 35 -16.15 37.64 -10.99
N SER A 36 -16.07 36.36 -10.56
CA SER A 36 -16.14 35.99 -9.13
C SER A 36 -14.96 36.52 -8.32
N ILE A 37 -13.81 36.73 -8.96
CA ILE A 37 -12.61 37.32 -8.34
C ILE A 37 -12.44 38.82 -8.59
N GLY A 38 -13.48 39.48 -9.15
CA GLY A 38 -13.50 40.95 -9.34
C GLY A 38 -12.81 41.42 -10.61
N VAL A 39 -12.44 40.54 -11.51
CA VAL A 39 -11.86 40.84 -12.83
C VAL A 39 -12.98 40.90 -13.86
N ILE A 40 -13.13 42.01 -14.48
CA ILE A 40 -14.11 42.64 -15.41
C ILE A 40 -15.13 41.78 -16.21
N PRO A 41 -16.33 42.36 -16.52
CA PRO A 41 -17.47 41.61 -17.08
C PRO A 41 -17.49 41.41 -18.60
N GLU A 42 -16.74 42.13 -19.42
CA GLU A 42 -16.72 41.96 -20.89
C GLU A 42 -15.34 41.65 -21.41
N VAL A 43 -15.15 40.41 -21.84
CA VAL A 43 -13.81 39.85 -22.12
C VAL A 43 -13.50 39.72 -23.61
N ARG A 44 -14.44 40.00 -24.53
CA ARG A 44 -14.14 39.96 -25.97
C ARG A 44 -13.30 41.17 -26.39
N ASN A 45 -12.17 40.91 -27.04
CA ASN A 45 -11.20 41.90 -27.52
C ASN A 45 -10.50 42.72 -26.43
N GLN A 46 -10.50 42.27 -25.18
CA GLN A 46 -9.67 42.87 -24.13
C GLN A 46 -8.24 42.36 -24.21
N ARG A 47 -7.31 43.14 -23.70
CA ARG A 47 -5.91 42.75 -23.58
C ARG A 47 -5.70 41.84 -22.37
N LEU A 48 -4.75 40.96 -22.48
CA LEU A 48 -4.29 40.07 -21.39
C LEU A 48 -4.04 40.88 -20.07
N ALA A 49 -3.55 42.10 -20.19
CA ALA A 49 -3.32 43.01 -19.06
C ALA A 49 -4.59 43.34 -18.21
N ALA A 50 -5.78 42.95 -18.67
CA ALA A 50 -7.02 43.05 -17.91
C ALA A 50 -7.26 41.86 -16.98
N LEU A 51 -6.48 40.81 -17.09
CA LEU A 51 -6.52 39.63 -16.22
C LEU A 51 -5.62 39.81 -14.98
N GLU A 52 -5.52 38.80 -14.15
CA GLU A 52 -4.64 38.80 -12.98
C GLU A 52 -3.15 38.72 -13.38
N GLU A 53 -2.27 39.29 -12.57
CA GLU A 53 -0.82 39.28 -12.81
C GLU A 53 -0.26 37.85 -13.03
N ASP A 54 -0.79 36.88 -12.32
CA ASP A 54 -0.38 35.47 -12.43
C ASP A 54 -0.74 34.89 -13.81
N ASP A 55 -1.93 35.22 -14.35
CA ASP A 55 -2.33 34.81 -15.71
C ASP A 55 -1.48 35.48 -16.78
N ILE A 56 -1.15 36.75 -16.57
CA ILE A 56 -0.24 37.50 -17.46
C ILE A 56 1.13 36.82 -17.47
N GLY A 57 1.68 36.56 -16.28
CA GLY A 57 2.98 35.89 -16.13
C GLY A 57 3.03 34.51 -16.78
N LEU A 58 1.97 33.70 -16.57
CA LEU A 58 1.85 32.38 -17.15
C LEU A 58 1.86 32.40 -18.70
N VAL A 59 1.05 33.29 -19.29
CA VAL A 59 0.96 33.41 -20.76
C VAL A 59 2.26 33.96 -21.37
N GLU A 60 2.89 34.94 -20.71
CA GLU A 60 4.17 35.51 -21.18
C GLU A 60 5.30 34.48 -21.15
N GLN A 61 5.38 33.64 -20.12
CA GLN A 61 6.35 32.56 -20.04
C GLN A 61 6.20 31.59 -21.22
N VAL A 62 4.94 31.21 -21.56
CA VAL A 62 4.68 30.29 -22.69
C VAL A 62 5.03 30.92 -24.04
N PHE A 63 4.78 32.22 -24.23
CA PHE A 63 5.23 32.93 -25.44
C PHE A 63 6.75 32.99 -25.54
N ALA A 64 7.45 33.15 -24.41
CA ALA A 64 8.90 33.28 -24.38
C ALA A 64 9.62 31.94 -24.59
N ASN A 65 9.19 30.85 -23.96
CA ASN A 65 9.87 29.56 -23.97
C ASN A 65 9.27 28.55 -24.94
N GLY A 66 8.01 28.74 -25.36
CA GLY A 66 7.28 27.83 -26.27
C GLY A 66 6.96 26.46 -25.65
N LEU A 67 6.95 26.35 -24.32
CA LEU A 67 6.63 25.15 -23.55
C LEU A 67 5.28 25.31 -22.84
N CYS A 68 4.66 24.19 -22.49
CA CYS A 68 3.48 24.21 -21.62
C CYS A 68 3.88 24.60 -20.19
N GLU A 69 3.11 25.48 -19.59
CA GLU A 69 3.30 25.91 -18.20
C GLU A 69 2.01 25.68 -17.40
N GLU A 70 2.20 25.39 -16.11
CA GLU A 70 1.11 25.12 -15.17
C GLU A 70 1.17 26.08 -14.00
N LEU A 71 0.03 26.63 -13.62
CA LEU A 71 -0.14 27.48 -12.46
C LEU A 71 -1.31 26.99 -11.61
N ARG A 72 -1.08 26.82 -10.32
CA ARG A 72 -2.10 26.47 -9.35
C ARG A 72 -2.36 27.64 -8.42
N ARG A 73 -3.63 27.99 -8.27
CA ARG A 73 -4.05 29.10 -7.40
C ARG A 73 -5.29 28.76 -6.60
N GLU A 74 -5.31 29.21 -5.36
CA GLU A 74 -6.48 29.18 -4.51
C GLU A 74 -7.20 30.55 -4.60
N SER A 75 -8.47 30.52 -4.98
CA SER A 75 -9.32 31.72 -5.04
C SER A 75 -9.79 32.14 -3.64
N PRO A 76 -10.19 33.41 -3.44
CA PRO A 76 -10.68 33.90 -2.14
C PRO A 76 -11.88 33.11 -1.58
N ASP A 77 -12.63 32.44 -2.42
CA ASP A 77 -13.77 31.59 -2.07
C ASP A 77 -13.34 30.15 -1.66
N GLY A 78 -12.02 29.88 -1.56
CA GLY A 78 -11.45 28.59 -1.18
C GLY A 78 -11.42 27.55 -2.30
N ARG A 79 -11.75 27.92 -3.54
CA ARG A 79 -11.65 27.03 -4.69
C ARG A 79 -10.22 27.01 -5.22
N ILE A 80 -9.77 25.81 -5.63
CA ILE A 80 -8.44 25.60 -6.18
C ILE A 80 -8.56 25.40 -7.69
N TRP A 81 -7.95 26.32 -8.44
CA TRP A 81 -7.91 26.29 -9.89
C TRP A 81 -6.50 25.94 -10.37
N VAL A 82 -6.44 25.00 -11.29
CA VAL A 82 -5.24 24.68 -12.06
C VAL A 82 -5.39 25.30 -13.44
N ARG A 83 -4.43 26.11 -13.85
CA ARG A 83 -4.35 26.76 -15.14
C ARG A 83 -3.20 26.16 -15.92
N ILE A 84 -3.47 25.66 -17.12
CA ILE A 84 -2.46 25.06 -17.99
C ILE A 84 -2.42 25.88 -19.26
N ALA A 85 -1.31 26.55 -19.50
CA ALA A 85 -1.09 27.32 -20.72
C ALA A 85 -0.33 26.48 -21.74
N VAL A 86 -0.93 26.35 -22.91
CA VAL A 86 -0.46 25.50 -24.01
C VAL A 86 -0.13 26.37 -25.23
N PRO A 87 1.12 26.31 -25.76
CA PRO A 87 1.49 27.03 -26.95
C PRO A 87 0.83 26.43 -28.20
N LEU A 88 0.14 27.26 -28.97
CA LEU A 88 -0.43 26.86 -30.26
C LEU A 88 0.41 27.44 -31.40
N ARG A 89 0.74 26.57 -32.36
CA ARG A 89 1.49 26.90 -33.57
C ARG A 89 0.57 26.69 -34.76
N LEU A 90 -0.26 27.69 -35.05
CA LEU A 90 -1.19 27.61 -36.17
C LEU A 90 -0.49 28.05 -37.44
N PRO A 91 -0.67 27.33 -38.57
CA PRO A 91 -0.15 27.79 -39.88
C PRO A 91 -0.79 29.15 -40.20
N SER A 92 0.04 30.15 -40.52
CA SER A 92 -0.43 31.47 -40.94
C SER A 92 -1.12 31.38 -42.31
N PHE A 93 -2.43 31.20 -42.32
CA PHE A 93 -3.20 31.22 -43.56
C PHE A 93 -3.56 32.68 -43.87
N ARG A 94 -2.75 33.33 -44.73
CA ARG A 94 -3.07 34.68 -45.24
C ARG A 94 -4.09 34.58 -46.37
N TRP A 95 -5.36 34.77 -46.04
CA TRP A 95 -6.45 34.86 -47.02
C TRP A 95 -6.38 36.10 -47.91
N ARG A 96 -5.50 37.05 -47.59
CA ARG A 96 -5.58 38.42 -48.15
C ARG A 96 -4.99 38.57 -49.57
N THR A 97 -4.32 37.59 -50.16
CA THR A 97 -3.65 37.73 -51.43
C THR A 97 -4.08 36.73 -52.53
N ALA A 98 -5.05 35.86 -52.26
CA ALA A 98 -5.49 34.85 -53.23
C ALA A 98 -6.33 35.38 -54.39
N LEU A 99 -6.74 36.62 -54.37
CA LEU A 99 -7.63 37.17 -55.40
C LEU A 99 -6.92 38.00 -56.50
N VAL A 100 -5.60 38.20 -56.45
CA VAL A 100 -4.88 39.08 -57.37
C VAL A 100 -3.56 38.51 -57.94
N THR A 101 -3.15 37.28 -57.59
CA THR A 101 -1.92 36.73 -58.12
C THR A 101 -2.20 35.58 -59.11
N PRO A 102 -1.59 35.62 -60.32
CA PRO A 102 -1.78 34.56 -61.31
C PRO A 102 -1.14 33.24 -60.84
N PRO A 103 -1.65 32.09 -61.33
CA PRO A 103 -1.29 30.75 -60.83
C PRO A 103 0.21 30.36 -60.88
N TRP A 104 1.00 31.06 -61.73
CA TRP A 104 2.43 30.80 -61.89
C TRP A 104 3.31 31.57 -60.88
N ALA A 105 2.75 32.50 -60.09
CA ALA A 105 3.45 33.30 -59.09
C ALA A 105 3.46 32.64 -57.67
N TRP A 106 3.13 31.39 -57.59
CA TRP A 106 3.20 30.66 -56.31
C TRP A 106 4.65 30.28 -56.00
N SER A 107 5.45 31.28 -55.63
CA SER A 107 6.78 31.02 -55.09
C SER A 107 6.62 30.49 -53.65
N THR A 108 7.13 29.30 -53.48
CA THR A 108 7.16 28.53 -52.21
C THR A 108 8.13 29.10 -51.17
N HIS A 109 8.15 30.40 -50.97
CA HIS A 109 8.94 31.03 -49.92
C HIS A 109 8.05 31.69 -48.86
N SER A 110 7.30 30.89 -48.14
CA SER A 110 6.85 31.27 -46.81
C SER A 110 7.83 30.72 -45.80
N THR A 111 8.96 31.40 -45.61
CA THR A 111 9.81 31.26 -44.44
C THR A 111 9.20 32.00 -43.25
N ALA A 112 7.92 31.76 -43.01
CA ALA A 112 7.38 32.03 -41.67
C ALA A 112 7.94 30.94 -40.75
N ASP A 113 8.73 31.37 -39.81
CA ASP A 113 9.31 30.48 -38.82
C ASP A 113 8.21 29.60 -38.17
N SER A 114 8.10 28.34 -38.67
CA SER A 114 7.05 27.40 -38.22
C SER A 114 7.19 27.00 -36.74
N ARG A 115 8.17 27.58 -36.07
CA ARG A 115 8.46 27.37 -34.65
C ARG A 115 7.91 28.46 -33.74
N ALA A 116 7.49 29.61 -34.29
CA ALA A 116 6.95 30.70 -33.47
C ALA A 116 5.57 30.33 -32.89
N VAL A 117 5.40 30.59 -31.59
CA VAL A 117 4.10 30.43 -30.91
C VAL A 117 3.20 31.59 -31.37
N ASN A 118 2.07 31.27 -31.96
CA ASN A 118 1.16 32.28 -32.51
C ASN A 118 0.02 32.59 -31.54
N GLN A 119 -0.34 31.62 -30.73
CA GLN A 119 -1.42 31.75 -29.75
C GLN A 119 -1.08 30.92 -28.51
N VAL A 120 -1.63 31.29 -27.39
CA VAL A 120 -1.59 30.52 -26.16
C VAL A 120 -3.02 30.21 -25.74
N MET A 121 -3.30 28.93 -25.57
CA MET A 121 -4.56 28.46 -25.01
C MET A 121 -4.36 28.17 -23.53
N VAL A 122 -5.19 28.79 -22.68
CA VAL A 122 -5.17 28.50 -21.26
C VAL A 122 -6.41 27.71 -20.89
N LEU A 123 -6.18 26.54 -20.31
CA LEU A 123 -7.19 25.65 -19.77
C LEU A 123 -7.28 25.89 -18.26
N MET A 124 -8.48 25.99 -17.73
CA MET A 124 -8.74 26.28 -16.32
C MET A 124 -9.59 25.15 -15.74
N HIS A 125 -8.99 24.37 -14.87
CA HIS A 125 -9.61 23.20 -14.23
C HIS A 125 -9.88 23.48 -12.74
N ASN A 126 -11.10 23.17 -12.26
CA ASN A 126 -11.41 23.24 -10.84
C ASN A 126 -10.95 21.97 -10.12
N ALA A 127 -9.82 22.04 -9.47
CA ALA A 127 -9.20 20.91 -8.75
C ALA A 127 -9.61 20.85 -7.27
N THR A 128 -10.58 21.63 -6.81
CA THR A 128 -10.93 21.75 -5.38
C THR A 128 -11.27 20.41 -4.76
N GLU A 129 -12.17 19.66 -5.39
CA GLU A 129 -12.63 18.37 -4.87
C GLU A 129 -11.49 17.34 -4.86
N ALA A 130 -10.72 17.25 -5.94
CA ALA A 130 -9.58 16.33 -6.05
C ALA A 130 -8.53 16.59 -4.96
N VAL A 131 -8.22 17.89 -4.75
CA VAL A 131 -7.24 18.30 -3.74
C VAL A 131 -7.74 18.07 -2.32
N GLN A 132 -9.01 18.36 -2.05
CA GLN A 132 -9.61 18.08 -0.74
C GLN A 132 -9.63 16.60 -0.44
N LYS A 133 -10.02 15.76 -1.41
CA LYS A 133 -10.00 14.32 -1.27
C LYS A 133 -8.59 13.78 -1.03
N GLN A 134 -7.59 14.32 -1.76
CA GLN A 134 -6.19 13.93 -1.54
C GLN A 134 -5.69 14.35 -0.14
N ARG A 135 -6.04 15.54 0.32
CA ARG A 135 -5.73 15.98 1.70
C ARG A 135 -6.38 15.07 2.74
N GLU A 136 -7.65 14.71 2.54
CA GLU A 136 -8.37 13.79 3.44
C GLU A 136 -7.69 12.41 3.49
N LEU A 137 -7.29 11.87 2.33
CA LEU A 137 -6.56 10.61 2.26
C LEU A 137 -5.21 10.69 2.98
N ASN A 138 -4.47 11.78 2.79
CA ASN A 138 -3.19 11.99 3.46
C ASN A 138 -3.35 12.08 4.98
N VAL A 139 -4.39 12.77 5.47
CA VAL A 139 -4.70 12.84 6.91
C VAL A 139 -5.09 11.48 7.45
N LYS A 140 -5.94 10.72 6.74
CA LYS A 140 -6.29 9.34 7.13
C LYS A 140 -5.06 8.45 7.22
N SER A 141 -4.17 8.49 6.22
CA SER A 141 -2.92 7.73 6.23
C SER A 141 -2.02 8.11 7.42
N ALA A 142 -1.90 9.40 7.73
CA ALA A 142 -1.10 9.86 8.87
C ALA A 142 -1.68 9.37 10.21
N ILE A 143 -3.01 9.41 10.37
CA ILE A 143 -3.68 8.89 11.57
C ILE A 143 -3.45 7.38 11.72
N ILE A 144 -3.57 6.62 10.63
CA ILE A 144 -3.34 5.17 10.62
C ILE A 144 -1.90 4.87 11.07
N GLN A 145 -0.90 5.55 10.50
CA GLN A 145 0.50 5.39 10.91
C GLN A 145 0.71 5.70 12.40
N GLU A 146 0.11 6.78 12.90
CA GLU A 146 0.20 7.11 14.34
C GLU A 146 -0.43 6.04 15.22
N VAL A 147 -1.58 5.47 14.82
CA VAL A 147 -2.21 4.35 15.54
C VAL A 147 -1.28 3.14 15.58
N HIS A 148 -0.63 2.79 14.47
CA HIS A 148 0.33 1.68 14.43
C HIS A 148 1.53 1.91 15.33
N HIS A 149 2.10 3.12 15.34
CA HIS A 149 3.18 3.48 16.26
C HIS A 149 2.77 3.38 17.70
N ARG A 150 1.54 3.81 18.05
CA ARG A 150 1.01 3.68 19.40
C ARG A 150 0.77 2.23 19.81
N VAL A 151 0.23 1.40 18.93
CA VAL A 151 0.05 -0.04 19.19
C VAL A 151 1.42 -0.69 19.47
N LYS A 152 2.44 -0.44 18.64
CA LYS A 152 3.80 -0.92 18.87
C LYS A 152 4.33 -0.51 20.25
N ASN A 153 4.25 0.78 20.57
CA ASN A 153 4.71 1.31 21.86
C ASN A 153 3.97 0.68 23.05
N ASN A 154 2.67 0.47 22.91
CA ASN A 154 1.87 -0.18 23.95
C ASN A 154 2.28 -1.64 24.16
N LEU A 155 2.50 -2.39 23.08
CA LEU A 155 2.98 -3.77 23.17
C LEU A 155 4.37 -3.84 23.83
N GLN A 156 5.29 -2.95 23.47
CA GLN A 156 6.61 -2.86 24.11
C GLN A 156 6.52 -2.53 25.60
N ASN A 157 5.61 -1.62 26.00
CA ASN A 157 5.37 -1.28 27.39
C ASN A 157 4.79 -2.48 28.17
N ILE A 158 3.84 -3.21 27.58
CA ILE A 158 3.29 -4.44 28.19
C ILE A 158 4.40 -5.48 28.39
N ALA A 159 5.24 -5.71 27.37
CA ALA A 159 6.38 -6.60 27.48
C ALA A 159 7.35 -6.20 28.60
N ALA A 160 7.63 -4.89 28.74
CA ALA A 160 8.48 -4.38 29.82
C ALA A 160 7.87 -4.62 31.19
N ILE A 161 6.57 -4.39 31.37
CA ILE A 161 5.85 -4.66 32.62
C ILE A 161 5.90 -6.16 32.97
N LEU A 162 5.61 -7.03 32.00
CA LEU A 162 5.67 -8.48 32.18
C LEU A 162 7.08 -8.96 32.56
N ARG A 163 8.16 -8.40 31.94
CA ARG A 163 9.55 -8.69 32.37
C ARG A 163 9.85 -8.29 33.78
N ILE A 164 9.33 -7.14 34.24
CA ILE A 164 9.50 -6.73 35.63
C ILE A 164 8.78 -7.70 36.58
N GLN A 165 7.58 -8.18 36.22
CA GLN A 165 6.86 -9.17 37.02
C GLN A 165 7.60 -10.51 37.06
N ALA A 166 8.11 -10.98 35.93
CA ALA A 166 8.89 -12.22 35.80
C ALA A 166 10.11 -12.22 36.77
N ARG A 167 10.77 -11.07 36.96
CA ARG A 167 11.90 -10.94 37.91
C ARG A 167 11.47 -10.98 39.39
N ARG A 168 10.20 -10.70 39.70
CA ARG A 168 9.69 -10.65 41.06
C ARG A 168 9.06 -11.97 41.51
N VAL A 169 8.68 -12.82 40.60
CA VAL A 169 8.04 -14.11 40.88
C VAL A 169 9.11 -15.11 41.40
N GLN A 170 8.77 -15.81 42.45
CA GLN A 170 9.66 -16.80 43.08
C GLN A 170 9.55 -18.20 42.43
N SER A 171 8.41 -18.53 41.80
CA SER A 171 8.21 -19.81 41.13
C SER A 171 8.90 -19.76 39.75
N ASP A 172 9.76 -20.74 39.46
CA ASP A 172 10.44 -20.87 38.17
C ASP A 172 9.44 -21.13 37.05
N GLU A 173 8.40 -21.93 37.28
CA GLU A 173 7.30 -22.18 36.37
C GLU A 173 6.56 -20.89 35.96
N ALA A 174 6.16 -20.09 36.99
CA ALA A 174 5.49 -18.83 36.71
C ALA A 174 6.41 -17.82 35.98
N ARG A 175 7.73 -17.85 36.29
CA ARG A 175 8.72 -17.02 35.59
C ARG A 175 8.83 -17.42 34.11
N GLN A 176 8.85 -18.72 33.85
CA GLN A 176 8.88 -19.25 32.50
C GLN A 176 7.65 -18.79 31.70
N HIS A 177 6.43 -18.98 32.23
CA HIS A 177 5.20 -18.55 31.55
C HIS A 177 5.15 -17.04 31.27
N LEU A 178 5.67 -16.22 32.20
CA LEU A 178 5.76 -14.77 31.99
C LEU A 178 6.77 -14.43 30.87
N ASN A 179 7.90 -15.12 30.79
CA ASN A 179 8.87 -14.90 29.71
C ASN A 179 8.31 -15.35 28.35
N GLU A 180 7.59 -16.45 28.28
CA GLU A 180 6.87 -16.89 27.08
C GLU A 180 5.86 -15.82 26.62
N ALA A 181 5.06 -15.28 27.56
CA ALA A 181 4.13 -14.18 27.26
C ALA A 181 4.84 -12.93 26.74
N VAL A 182 6.01 -12.56 27.32
CA VAL A 182 6.83 -11.45 26.81
C VAL A 182 7.28 -11.69 25.37
N ASN A 183 7.78 -12.88 25.07
CA ASN A 183 8.25 -13.23 23.72
C ASN A 183 7.10 -13.15 22.71
N ARG A 184 5.91 -13.64 23.05
CA ARG A 184 4.70 -13.53 22.21
C ARG A 184 4.30 -12.08 21.95
N VAL A 185 4.25 -11.23 22.99
CA VAL A 185 3.92 -9.81 22.83
C VAL A 185 4.92 -9.09 21.93
N LEU A 186 6.22 -9.38 22.06
CA LEU A 186 7.26 -8.78 21.22
C LEU A 186 7.15 -9.24 19.77
N SER A 187 6.90 -10.52 19.53
CA SER A 187 6.68 -11.06 18.18
C SER A 187 5.47 -10.42 17.51
N MET A 188 4.35 -10.27 18.25
CA MET A 188 3.16 -9.55 17.76
C MET A 188 3.48 -8.10 17.38
N SER A 189 4.32 -7.40 18.16
CA SER A 189 4.72 -6.02 17.88
C SER A 189 5.45 -5.89 16.55
N VAL A 190 6.36 -6.82 16.25
CA VAL A 190 7.13 -6.80 14.99
C VAL A 190 6.25 -7.17 13.79
N ILE A 191 5.38 -8.16 13.95
CA ILE A 191 4.40 -8.55 12.91
C ILE A 191 3.48 -7.37 12.60
N HIS A 192 2.97 -6.71 13.63
CA HIS A 192 2.10 -5.54 13.47
C HIS A 192 2.80 -4.39 12.73
N GLU A 193 4.05 -4.09 13.07
CA GLU A 193 4.84 -3.06 12.38
C GLU A 193 5.04 -3.39 10.89
N PHE A 194 5.34 -4.64 10.59
CA PHE A 194 5.54 -5.08 9.19
C PHE A 194 4.28 -4.99 8.35
N LEU A 195 3.14 -5.42 8.91
CA LEU A 195 1.87 -5.43 8.18
C LEU A 195 1.23 -4.06 8.05
N SER A 196 1.61 -3.11 8.91
CA SER A 196 1.08 -1.75 8.90
C SER A 196 1.73 -0.81 7.86
N GLN A 197 2.86 -1.20 7.27
CA GLN A 197 3.58 -0.36 6.30
C GLN A 197 2.86 -0.22 4.95
N ASP A 198 1.94 -1.14 4.60
CA ASP A 198 1.28 -1.19 3.29
C ASP A 198 -0.21 -1.60 3.39
N GLU A 199 -1.01 -0.94 4.23
CA GLU A 199 -2.43 -1.29 4.44
C GLU A 199 -3.30 -1.34 3.16
N HIS A 200 -2.91 -0.58 2.14
CA HIS A 200 -3.67 -0.49 0.89
C HIS A 200 -3.21 -1.49 -0.18
N ARG A 201 -2.12 -2.23 0.06
CA ARG A 201 -1.62 -3.23 -0.89
C ARG A 201 -1.82 -4.65 -0.38
N PRO A 202 -2.15 -5.59 -1.28
CA PRO A 202 -2.22 -6.99 -0.92
C PRO A 202 -0.86 -7.50 -0.42
N ILE A 203 -0.85 -8.09 0.77
CA ILE A 203 0.35 -8.55 1.45
C ILE A 203 0.74 -9.93 0.96
N ASN A 204 2.00 -10.14 0.57
CA ASN A 204 2.54 -11.43 0.18
C ASN A 204 2.85 -12.27 1.43
N ILE A 205 2.09 -13.32 1.66
CA ILE A 205 2.21 -14.18 2.85
C ILE A 205 3.54 -14.94 2.88
N LYS A 206 4.10 -15.29 1.74
CA LYS A 206 5.42 -15.95 1.70
C LYS A 206 6.54 -15.08 2.28
N ASP A 207 6.49 -13.76 2.04
CA ASP A 207 7.48 -12.83 2.58
C ASP A 207 7.27 -12.63 4.09
N VAL A 208 6.00 -12.62 4.55
CA VAL A 208 5.65 -12.61 5.98
C VAL A 208 6.23 -13.86 6.68
N CYS A 209 5.99 -15.05 6.11
CA CYS A 209 6.53 -16.32 6.66
C CYS A 209 8.05 -16.29 6.77
N LYS A 210 8.75 -15.84 5.71
CA LYS A 210 10.23 -15.76 5.73
C LYS A 210 10.73 -14.81 6.83
N ARG A 211 10.04 -13.70 7.03
CA ARG A 211 10.44 -12.74 8.06
C ARG A 211 10.23 -13.26 9.47
N ILE A 212 9.08 -13.90 9.73
CA ILE A 212 8.81 -14.56 11.03
C ILE A 212 9.82 -15.69 11.27
N ALA A 213 10.09 -16.53 10.25
CA ALA A 213 11.09 -17.58 10.31
C ALA A 213 12.47 -17.05 10.70
N GLY A 214 12.92 -15.97 10.06
CA GLY A 214 14.19 -15.31 10.39
C GLY A 214 14.27 -14.80 11.83
N GLN A 215 13.17 -14.31 12.38
CA GLN A 215 13.12 -13.87 13.79
C GLN A 215 13.19 -15.05 14.77
N VAL A 216 12.43 -16.12 14.50
CA VAL A 216 12.45 -17.31 15.34
C VAL A 216 13.86 -17.92 15.35
N GLN A 217 14.54 -17.99 14.22
CA GLN A 217 15.93 -18.47 14.13
C GLN A 217 16.91 -17.61 14.96
N GLN A 218 16.71 -16.28 14.98
CA GLN A 218 17.57 -15.38 15.77
C GLN A 218 17.34 -15.47 17.29
N VAL A 219 16.09 -15.69 17.71
CA VAL A 219 15.71 -15.76 19.13
C VAL A 219 16.04 -17.14 19.71
N SER A 220 15.87 -18.21 18.91
CA SER A 220 16.16 -19.60 19.32
C SER A 220 17.66 -19.93 19.32
N GLY A 221 18.53 -19.03 18.91
CA GLY A 221 19.98 -19.18 18.93
C GLY A 221 20.58 -19.16 20.34
N ASN A 222 20.06 -19.99 21.25
CA ASN A 222 20.81 -20.41 22.43
C ASN A 222 22.06 -21.20 21.95
N VAL A 223 23.14 -21.10 22.69
CA VAL A 223 24.48 -21.65 22.32
C VAL A 223 24.44 -23.14 21.96
N ASP A 224 23.37 -23.85 22.32
CA ASP A 224 23.24 -25.28 22.23
C ASP A 224 22.19 -25.82 21.24
N GLN A 225 21.38 -24.94 20.61
CA GLN A 225 20.30 -25.37 19.70
C GLN A 225 20.30 -24.61 18.38
N THR A 226 20.32 -25.32 17.25
CA THR A 226 20.21 -24.72 15.91
C THR A 226 18.89 -25.16 15.28
N VAL A 227 18.05 -24.19 14.92
CA VAL A 227 16.77 -24.43 14.25
C VAL A 227 16.83 -23.89 12.83
N ALA A 228 16.62 -24.75 11.83
CA ALA A 228 16.47 -24.37 10.43
C ALA A 228 14.99 -24.26 10.09
N VAL A 229 14.58 -23.14 9.50
CA VAL A 229 13.20 -22.94 9.03
C VAL A 229 13.19 -22.74 7.53
N GLN A 230 12.46 -23.57 6.80
CA GLN A 230 12.29 -23.49 5.35
C GLN A 230 10.88 -23.03 5.00
N VAL A 231 10.76 -22.12 4.01
CA VAL A 231 9.47 -21.63 3.51
C VAL A 231 9.34 -21.94 2.03
N THR A 232 8.36 -22.77 1.69
CA THR A 232 8.10 -23.22 0.31
C THR A 232 6.69 -22.86 -0.14
N GLY A 233 6.40 -23.00 -1.45
CA GLY A 233 5.08 -22.71 -2.03
C GLY A 233 5.03 -21.42 -2.86
N PRO A 234 3.87 -21.10 -3.43
CA PRO A 234 3.64 -19.93 -4.28
C PRO A 234 3.61 -18.62 -3.49
N ASN A 235 3.65 -17.50 -4.22
CA ASN A 235 3.39 -16.18 -3.69
C ASN A 235 1.86 -15.98 -3.57
N ILE A 236 1.34 -15.98 -2.35
CA ILE A 236 -0.09 -15.78 -2.08
C ILE A 236 -0.27 -14.36 -1.54
N ARG A 237 -1.13 -13.58 -2.19
CA ARG A 237 -1.46 -12.22 -1.77
C ARG A 237 -2.81 -12.21 -1.04
N LEU A 238 -2.82 -11.66 0.17
CA LEU A 238 -4.02 -11.51 0.99
C LEU A 238 -4.23 -10.05 1.40
N PRO A 239 -5.48 -9.63 1.62
CA PRO A 239 -5.75 -8.33 2.24
C PRO A 239 -5.23 -8.30 3.68
N ALA A 240 -4.88 -7.13 4.21
CA ALA A 240 -4.33 -6.95 5.55
C ALA A 240 -5.21 -7.60 6.64
N SER A 241 -6.54 -7.57 6.48
CA SER A 241 -7.50 -8.20 7.39
C SER A 241 -7.38 -9.72 7.52
N GLN A 242 -6.78 -10.39 6.53
CA GLN A 242 -6.44 -11.82 6.60
C GLN A 242 -4.95 -12.06 6.88
N ALA A 243 -4.07 -11.22 6.33
CA ALA A 243 -2.63 -11.38 6.50
C ALA A 243 -2.19 -11.24 7.96
N THR A 244 -2.82 -10.35 8.73
CA THR A 244 -2.51 -10.15 10.15
C THR A 244 -2.82 -11.38 11.00
N PRO A 245 -4.05 -11.94 11.01
CA PRO A 245 -4.31 -13.17 11.75
C PRO A 245 -3.48 -14.36 11.24
N VAL A 246 -3.21 -14.47 9.93
CA VAL A 246 -2.33 -15.52 9.39
C VAL A 246 -0.91 -15.41 9.95
N ALA A 247 -0.34 -14.21 10.00
CA ALA A 247 0.99 -13.98 10.55
C ALA A 247 1.08 -14.37 12.04
N MET A 248 0.05 -14.04 12.82
CA MET A 248 -0.05 -14.43 14.23
C MET A 248 -0.13 -15.95 14.40
N VAL A 249 -0.97 -16.61 13.59
CA VAL A 249 -1.10 -18.08 13.60
C VAL A 249 0.25 -18.74 13.28
N ILE A 250 0.94 -18.30 12.24
CA ILE A 250 2.25 -18.84 11.85
C ILE A 250 3.28 -18.64 12.96
N ASN A 251 3.31 -17.45 13.58
CA ASN A 251 4.21 -17.16 14.68
C ASN A 251 4.00 -18.11 15.87
N GLU A 252 2.74 -18.30 16.29
CA GLU A 252 2.43 -19.22 17.39
C GLU A 252 2.74 -20.67 17.08
N LEU A 253 2.47 -21.11 15.86
CA LEU A 253 2.81 -22.48 15.42
C LEU A 253 4.33 -22.70 15.38
N LEU A 254 5.11 -21.70 14.94
CA LEU A 254 6.57 -21.76 14.96
C LEU A 254 7.12 -21.78 16.38
N LEU A 255 6.60 -20.94 17.28
CA LEU A 255 6.98 -20.95 18.69
C LEU A 255 6.67 -22.30 19.33
N ASN A 256 5.49 -22.87 19.10
CA ASN A 256 5.12 -24.18 19.60
C ASN A 256 6.05 -25.30 19.05
N ALA A 257 6.44 -25.24 17.77
CA ALA A 257 7.38 -26.18 17.20
C ALA A 257 8.76 -26.12 17.88
N VAL A 258 9.27 -24.92 18.18
CA VAL A 258 10.55 -24.73 18.86
C VAL A 258 10.46 -25.13 20.33
N GLU A 259 9.44 -24.64 21.06
CA GLU A 259 9.33 -24.81 22.52
C GLU A 259 8.93 -26.25 22.91
N HIS A 260 8.09 -26.90 22.11
CA HIS A 260 7.54 -28.22 22.42
C HIS A 260 8.00 -29.33 21.47
N GLY A 261 8.06 -29.05 20.16
CA GLY A 261 8.45 -30.06 19.18
C GLY A 261 9.93 -30.38 19.23
N LEU A 262 10.77 -29.36 19.36
CA LEU A 262 12.22 -29.46 19.27
C LEU A 262 12.96 -29.36 20.60
N SER A 263 12.27 -29.34 21.74
CA SER A 263 12.84 -29.11 23.08
C SER A 263 14.03 -30.02 23.41
N ASP A 264 13.99 -31.28 22.95
CA ASP A 264 15.00 -32.30 23.23
C ASP A 264 16.02 -32.49 22.11
N ARG A 265 16.08 -31.59 21.14
CA ARG A 265 16.96 -31.72 19.96
C ARG A 265 17.96 -30.57 19.88
N ALA A 266 19.24 -30.91 19.69
CA ALA A 266 20.29 -29.93 19.42
C ALA A 266 20.16 -29.31 18.01
N GLN A 267 19.57 -30.06 17.06
CA GLN A 267 19.31 -29.63 15.69
C GLN A 267 17.85 -29.93 15.34
N GLY A 268 17.11 -28.90 14.91
CA GLY A 268 15.72 -29.00 14.51
C GLY A 268 15.46 -28.39 13.14
N GLU A 269 14.51 -28.98 12.44
CA GLU A 269 14.02 -28.45 11.16
C GLU A 269 12.53 -28.19 11.25
N ILE A 270 12.12 -27.01 10.73
CA ILE A 270 10.71 -26.62 10.61
C ILE A 270 10.45 -26.28 9.14
N GLN A 271 9.36 -26.77 8.60
CA GLN A 271 8.92 -26.48 7.24
C GLN A 271 7.59 -25.72 7.27
N ILE A 272 7.52 -24.64 6.49
CA ILE A 272 6.28 -23.92 6.20
C ILE A 272 5.97 -24.13 4.73
N VAL A 273 4.84 -24.77 4.43
CA VAL A 273 4.37 -24.99 3.06
C VAL A 273 3.12 -24.17 2.83
N LEU A 274 3.11 -23.42 1.75
CA LEU A 274 1.97 -22.60 1.32
C LEU A 274 1.36 -23.21 0.07
N ASP A 275 0.04 -23.44 0.08
CA ASP A 275 -0.73 -23.91 -1.07
C ASP A 275 -1.85 -22.92 -1.39
N ASP A 276 -1.92 -22.50 -2.66
CA ASP A 276 -3.06 -21.71 -3.19
C ASP A 276 -4.04 -22.68 -3.85
N LEU A 277 -5.18 -22.89 -3.21
CA LEU A 277 -6.24 -23.78 -3.70
C LEU A 277 -7.27 -23.05 -4.57
N GLY A 278 -6.97 -21.80 -4.97
CA GLY A 278 -7.92 -20.94 -5.68
C GLY A 278 -8.83 -20.17 -4.72
N ASP A 279 -9.91 -20.79 -4.28
CA ASP A 279 -10.88 -20.17 -3.35
C ASP A 279 -10.44 -20.26 -1.87
N ALA A 280 -9.41 -21.02 -1.57
CA ALA A 280 -8.88 -21.21 -0.23
C ALA A 280 -7.36 -21.19 -0.22
N VAL A 281 -6.80 -20.92 0.94
CA VAL A 281 -5.36 -21.03 1.22
C VAL A 281 -5.16 -22.12 2.25
N ARG A 282 -4.16 -22.97 2.02
CA ARG A 282 -3.69 -23.95 2.98
C ARG A 282 -2.26 -23.59 3.41
N ILE A 283 -2.04 -23.62 4.71
CA ILE A 283 -0.73 -23.40 5.32
C ILE A 283 -0.41 -24.61 6.18
N ILE A 284 0.75 -25.18 5.96
CA ILE A 284 1.24 -26.35 6.70
C ILE A 284 2.51 -25.93 7.44
N VAL A 285 2.53 -26.12 8.74
CA VAL A 285 3.73 -25.95 9.58
C VAL A 285 4.07 -27.30 10.17
N GLY A 286 5.23 -27.83 9.79
CA GLY A 286 5.70 -29.14 10.25
C GLY A 286 7.08 -29.02 10.91
N ASP A 287 7.32 -29.79 11.96
CA ASP A 287 8.63 -29.97 12.61
C ASP A 287 9.10 -31.43 12.54
N ASN A 288 10.39 -31.63 12.74
CA ASN A 288 10.99 -32.97 12.83
C ASN A 288 11.24 -33.41 14.29
N GLY A 289 10.40 -32.96 15.21
CA GLY A 289 10.53 -33.21 16.64
C GLY A 289 9.99 -34.54 17.14
N GLY A 290 9.51 -34.54 18.37
CA GLY A 290 8.98 -35.73 19.04
C GLY A 290 7.52 -36.07 18.72
N GLY A 291 6.84 -35.28 17.87
CA GLY A 291 5.43 -35.45 17.59
C GLY A 291 4.49 -34.88 18.71
N LEU A 292 3.21 -35.15 18.56
CA LEU A 292 2.19 -34.76 19.51
C LEU A 292 1.97 -35.81 20.58
N PRO A 293 1.61 -35.46 21.82
CA PRO A 293 1.25 -36.41 22.88
C PRO A 293 0.12 -37.34 22.43
N PRO A 294 0.06 -38.57 22.94
CA PRO A 294 -1.03 -39.49 22.67
C PRO A 294 -2.37 -38.90 23.08
N GLY A 295 -3.38 -38.94 22.17
CA GLY A 295 -4.70 -38.39 22.44
C GLY A 295 -4.78 -36.86 22.37
N PHE A 296 -3.79 -36.23 21.79
CA PHE A 296 -3.80 -34.76 21.59
C PHE A 296 -4.98 -34.31 20.75
N ASP A 297 -5.79 -33.41 21.31
CA ASP A 297 -6.90 -32.77 20.61
C ASP A 297 -6.74 -31.24 20.72
N PRO A 298 -6.47 -30.53 19.63
CA PRO A 298 -6.25 -29.10 19.65
C PRO A 298 -7.49 -28.31 20.13
N THR A 299 -8.67 -28.91 20.11
CA THR A 299 -9.93 -28.26 20.54
C THR A 299 -10.19 -28.40 22.04
N GLN A 300 -9.66 -29.45 22.67
CA GLN A 300 -9.90 -29.74 24.10
C GLN A 300 -8.75 -29.29 25.01
N GLN A 301 -7.54 -29.12 24.47
CA GLN A 301 -6.39 -28.66 25.27
C GLN A 301 -6.33 -27.14 25.32
N THR A 302 -7.17 -26.54 26.15
CA THR A 302 -7.14 -25.12 26.53
C THR A 302 -5.95 -24.76 27.43
N SER A 303 -5.02 -25.69 27.68
CA SER A 303 -3.93 -25.52 28.64
C SER A 303 -2.80 -24.59 28.16
N SER A 304 -2.61 -24.40 26.85
CA SER A 304 -1.64 -23.43 26.34
C SER A 304 -2.32 -22.22 25.70
N LEU A 305 -1.94 -21.03 26.17
CA LEU A 305 -2.45 -19.75 25.65
C LEU A 305 -2.23 -19.66 24.13
N GLY A 306 -1.12 -20.13 23.60
CA GLY A 306 -0.77 -20.08 22.19
C GLY A 306 -1.75 -20.84 21.29
N LEU A 307 -2.09 -22.08 21.64
CA LEU A 307 -3.06 -22.88 20.87
C LEU A 307 -4.46 -22.30 20.94
N HIS A 308 -4.87 -21.72 22.07
CA HIS A 308 -6.14 -21.02 22.17
C HIS A 308 -6.21 -19.82 21.22
N ILE A 309 -5.12 -19.03 21.11
CA ILE A 309 -5.00 -17.93 20.18
C ILE A 309 -5.09 -18.44 18.73
N VAL A 310 -4.34 -19.49 18.38
CA VAL A 310 -4.38 -20.10 17.04
C VAL A 310 -5.79 -20.54 16.69
N HIS A 311 -6.46 -21.29 17.56
CA HIS A 311 -7.82 -21.76 17.35
C HIS A 311 -8.79 -20.60 17.11
N THR A 312 -8.78 -19.60 18.00
CA THR A 312 -9.65 -18.40 17.88
C THR A 312 -9.40 -17.64 16.58
N LEU A 313 -8.13 -17.41 16.21
CA LEU A 313 -7.80 -16.69 14.96
C LEU A 313 -8.22 -17.47 13.73
N VAL A 314 -8.03 -18.79 13.72
CA VAL A 314 -8.41 -19.64 12.58
C VAL A 314 -9.92 -19.71 12.44
N THR A 315 -10.67 -19.95 13.53
CA THR A 315 -12.13 -20.11 13.48
C THR A 315 -12.87 -18.79 13.34
N ASP A 316 -12.49 -17.77 14.11
CA ASP A 316 -13.26 -16.52 14.21
C ASP A 316 -12.80 -15.45 13.21
N ALA A 317 -11.51 -15.28 13.02
CA ALA A 317 -10.99 -14.24 12.13
C ALA A 317 -10.86 -14.74 10.68
N LEU A 318 -10.31 -15.94 10.48
CA LEU A 318 -10.08 -16.50 9.14
C LEU A 318 -11.25 -17.32 8.62
N LYS A 319 -12.19 -17.75 9.51
CA LYS A 319 -13.30 -18.65 9.16
C LYS A 319 -12.82 -19.97 8.54
N GLY A 320 -11.70 -20.46 9.05
CA GLY A 320 -11.00 -21.63 8.56
C GLY A 320 -11.08 -22.81 9.52
N THR A 321 -10.25 -23.82 9.25
CA THR A 321 -10.09 -25.04 10.03
C THR A 321 -8.63 -25.25 10.41
N LEU A 322 -8.41 -25.77 11.61
CA LEU A 322 -7.12 -26.19 12.13
C LEU A 322 -7.14 -27.70 12.38
N SER A 323 -6.17 -28.43 11.87
CA SER A 323 -5.91 -29.81 12.25
C SER A 323 -4.44 -30.00 12.62
N MET A 324 -4.18 -30.85 13.60
CA MET A 324 -2.80 -31.18 14.05
C MET A 324 -2.67 -32.69 14.18
N HIS A 325 -1.56 -33.23 13.71
CA HIS A 325 -1.28 -34.67 13.78
C HIS A 325 0.22 -34.93 13.87
N SER A 326 0.58 -36.07 14.44
CA SER A 326 1.95 -36.57 14.43
C SER A 326 2.31 -37.12 13.07
N VAL A 327 3.53 -36.91 12.63
CA VAL A 327 4.11 -37.50 11.41
C VAL A 327 4.83 -38.79 11.79
N TRP A 328 4.54 -39.88 11.08
CA TRP A 328 5.13 -41.18 11.29
C TRP A 328 6.10 -41.52 10.15
N PRO A 329 7.20 -42.24 10.40
CA PRO A 329 8.10 -42.63 9.33
C PRO A 329 7.44 -43.64 8.37
N ASP A 330 7.73 -43.49 7.07
CA ASP A 330 7.14 -44.32 5.99
C ASP A 330 7.41 -45.84 6.16
N ASN A 331 8.37 -46.26 7.00
CA ASN A 331 8.79 -47.63 7.19
C ASN A 331 8.15 -48.33 8.41
N ALA A 332 7.08 -47.79 8.96
CA ALA A 332 6.36 -48.44 10.09
C ALA A 332 5.57 -49.71 9.70
N ALA A 333 5.85 -50.31 8.54
CA ALA A 333 5.14 -51.51 8.03
C ALA A 333 5.44 -52.84 8.76
N ASP A 334 6.36 -52.84 9.72
CA ASP A 334 6.86 -54.10 10.30
C ASP A 334 6.45 -54.31 11.77
N GLY A 335 5.28 -53.82 12.18
CA GLY A 335 4.69 -54.12 13.49
C GLY A 335 5.46 -53.57 14.71
N SER A 336 6.54 -52.85 14.53
CA SER A 336 7.25 -52.14 15.58
C SER A 336 6.50 -50.81 15.87
N ILE A 337 6.33 -50.49 17.16
CA ILE A 337 5.79 -49.19 17.60
C ILE A 337 6.90 -48.15 17.29
N ALA A 338 6.93 -47.64 16.04
CA ALA A 338 7.83 -46.56 15.69
C ALA A 338 7.39 -45.29 16.45
N ALA A 339 8.36 -44.50 16.94
CA ALA A 339 8.06 -43.21 17.49
C ALA A 339 7.74 -42.21 16.37
N PRO A 340 6.87 -41.23 16.59
CA PRO A 340 6.63 -40.18 15.59
C PRO A 340 7.93 -39.42 15.30
N VAL A 341 8.07 -38.96 14.07
CA VAL A 341 9.25 -38.23 13.58
C VAL A 341 9.00 -36.71 13.46
N GLY A 342 7.90 -36.26 14.00
CA GLY A 342 7.53 -34.84 14.03
C GLY A 342 6.06 -34.60 14.24
N ALA A 343 5.69 -33.34 14.28
CA ALA A 343 4.28 -32.85 14.28
C ALA A 343 4.00 -31.98 13.07
N GLN A 344 2.75 -31.97 12.66
CA GLN A 344 2.26 -31.14 11.56
C GLN A 344 0.95 -30.46 11.94
N ALA A 345 0.90 -29.13 11.78
CA ALA A 345 -0.29 -28.31 11.89
C ALA A 345 -0.71 -27.86 10.49
N VAL A 346 -1.99 -28.06 10.16
CA VAL A 346 -2.57 -27.67 8.88
C VAL A 346 -3.69 -26.67 9.12
N VAL A 347 -3.56 -25.49 8.55
CA VAL A 347 -4.55 -24.42 8.59
C VAL A 347 -5.10 -24.22 7.19
N THR A 348 -6.43 -24.27 7.04
CA THR A 348 -7.10 -24.02 5.76
C THR A 348 -8.20 -22.97 5.96
N PHE A 349 -8.22 -21.94 5.13
CA PHE A 349 -9.21 -20.85 5.24
C PHE A 349 -9.59 -20.30 3.87
N PRO A 350 -10.82 -19.75 3.70
CA PRO A 350 -11.29 -19.17 2.45
C PRO A 350 -10.49 -17.89 2.13
N LYS A 351 -10.07 -17.76 0.88
CA LYS A 351 -9.37 -16.59 0.36
C LYS A 351 -10.38 -15.48 0.08
N ARG A 352 -10.25 -14.33 0.76
CA ARG A 352 -11.09 -13.18 0.45
C ARG A 352 -10.62 -12.51 -0.82
N SER A 353 -11.58 -12.06 -1.65
CA SER A 353 -11.28 -11.27 -2.83
C SER A 353 -10.56 -9.98 -2.43
N LEU A 354 -9.54 -9.63 -3.20
CA LEU A 354 -8.89 -8.33 -3.08
C LEU A 354 -9.90 -7.25 -3.49
N PRO A 355 -9.93 -6.08 -2.83
CA PRO A 355 -10.70 -4.95 -3.32
C PRO A 355 -10.28 -4.67 -4.77
N ALA A 356 -11.28 -4.45 -5.64
CA ALA A 356 -11.03 -4.03 -7.01
C ALA A 356 -10.27 -2.70 -6.99
N GLU A 357 -9.20 -2.62 -7.79
CA GLU A 357 -8.37 -1.41 -7.97
C GLU A 357 -9.19 -0.24 -8.57
#